data_00cc48c6e3ccabf7ef5afc7ee4120809
#
_entry.id   00cc48c6e3ccabf7ef5afc7ee4120809
#
_cell.length_a   1.000
_cell.length_b   1.000
_cell.length_c   1.000
_cell.angle_alpha   90.00
_cell.angle_beta   90.00
_cell.angle_gamma   90.00
#
_symmetry.space_group_name_H-M   'P 1'
#
loop_
_entity.id
_entity.type
_entity.pdbx_description
1 polymer ?
#
loop_
_entity_poly.entity_id
_entity_poly.type
_entity_poly.pdbx_seq_one_letter_code
_entity_poly.pdbx_strand_id
1 'polypeptide(L)'
;MNNNVNQTKWIKKVEENLKLRGRSQKTFDNYKSALLRFFNYYNEETNIKKLKEEDIINFVNDEYIKANKCKATYNTGVAAIRLLYLVCFNITLNKILLPSSKLIKRVPTILPRDKFLIIINNEESLKHKCWLILSFCSGLRVDEVAKVKVEDINSKEHKLKVLGKGNKERYTILPDITIKLLRLYCIRKNIRTGYLFPGSNNKEVMNSKTIINYFSVIKVDYNLDNNISFHSLRHAFATYYLANGGSLLALQSMLGHTDLNTTTIYLHLAQNFNELAGIKYV
;
A
#
# COMPACT_ATOMS: atom_id res chain seq x y z
N MET A 1 -11.60 -3.50 38.96
CA MET A 1 -11.11 -2.39 38.08
C MET A 1 -11.41 -2.78 36.65
N ASN A 2 -12.24 -2.01 35.96
CA ASN A 2 -12.78 -2.36 34.64
C ASN A 2 -11.66 -2.62 33.61
N ASN A 3 -11.61 -3.83 33.05
CA ASN A 3 -10.65 -4.22 32.02
C ASN A 3 -10.67 -3.27 30.81
N ASN A 4 -11.80 -2.71 30.45
CA ASN A 4 -11.94 -1.71 29.37
C ASN A 4 -11.10 -0.44 29.60
N VAL A 5 -10.99 0.06 30.85
CA VAL A 5 -10.15 1.22 31.18
C VAL A 5 -8.66 0.86 31.04
N ASN A 6 -8.29 -0.35 31.45
CA ASN A 6 -6.91 -0.83 31.32
C ASN A 6 -6.51 -1.07 29.86
N GLN A 7 -7.40 -1.64 29.03
CA GLN A 7 -7.15 -1.86 27.60
C GLN A 7 -6.89 -0.54 26.87
N THR A 8 -7.69 0.49 27.12
CA THR A 8 -7.48 1.82 26.55
C THR A 8 -6.12 2.41 26.95
N LYS A 9 -5.73 2.27 28.22
CA LYS A 9 -4.43 2.72 28.72
C LYS A 9 -3.26 1.96 28.06
N TRP A 10 -3.38 0.66 27.89
CA TRP A 10 -2.35 -0.16 27.23
C TRP A 10 -2.22 0.17 25.76
N ILE A 11 -3.35 0.31 25.03
CA ILE A 11 -3.34 0.73 23.64
C ILE A 11 -2.64 2.08 23.47
N LYS A 12 -2.91 3.04 24.37
CA LYS A 12 -2.27 4.36 24.36
C LYS A 12 -0.76 4.27 24.56
N LYS A 13 -0.29 3.43 25.52
CA LYS A 13 1.16 3.20 25.71
C LYS A 13 1.83 2.60 24.48
N VAL A 14 1.16 1.64 23.80
CA VAL A 14 1.66 1.06 22.55
C VAL A 14 1.73 2.13 21.45
N GLU A 15 0.72 3.00 21.35
CA GLU A 15 0.71 4.12 20.40
C GLU A 15 1.90 5.07 20.62
N GLU A 16 2.09 5.52 21.86
CA GLU A 16 3.21 6.39 22.26
C GLU A 16 4.56 5.76 21.90
N ASN A 17 4.76 4.48 22.20
CA ASN A 17 5.99 3.76 21.84
C ASN A 17 6.20 3.65 20.32
N LEU A 18 5.13 3.40 19.54
CA LEU A 18 5.21 3.39 18.08
C LEU A 18 5.56 4.77 17.51
N LYS A 19 5.03 5.85 18.10
CA LYS A 19 5.36 7.23 17.72
C LYS A 19 6.83 7.54 18.00
N LEU A 20 7.35 7.16 19.18
CA LEU A 20 8.77 7.30 19.51
C LEU A 20 9.69 6.55 18.53
N ARG A 21 9.23 5.41 17.99
CA ARG A 21 9.94 4.64 16.95
C ARG A 21 9.72 5.17 15.53
N GLY A 22 9.08 6.31 15.35
CA GLY A 22 8.80 6.90 14.03
C GLY A 22 7.87 6.06 13.15
N ARG A 23 7.01 5.22 13.76
CA ARG A 23 6.05 4.40 13.00
C ARG A 23 4.84 5.21 12.57
N SER A 24 4.29 4.87 11.40
CA SER A 24 3.12 5.57 10.84
C SER A 24 1.83 5.28 11.62
N GLN A 25 0.85 6.19 11.54
CA GLN A 25 -0.49 6.00 12.09
C GLN A 25 -1.12 4.70 11.60
N LYS A 26 -0.98 4.36 10.32
CA LYS A 26 -1.47 3.09 9.76
C LYS A 26 -0.86 1.84 10.43
N THR A 27 0.40 1.93 10.86
CA THR A 27 1.03 0.83 11.64
C THR A 27 0.34 0.70 12.99
N PHE A 28 0.06 1.81 13.67
CA PHE A 28 -0.66 1.80 14.92
C PHE A 28 -2.09 1.25 14.75
N ASP A 29 -2.83 1.67 13.73
CA ASP A 29 -4.19 1.21 13.47
C ASP A 29 -4.24 -0.32 13.26
N ASN A 30 -3.26 -0.88 12.55
CA ASN A 30 -3.12 -2.32 12.38
C ASN A 30 -2.82 -3.03 13.71
N TYR A 31 -1.94 -2.47 14.54
CA TYR A 31 -1.61 -3.02 15.86
C TYR A 31 -2.82 -2.92 16.79
N LYS A 32 -3.50 -1.77 16.83
CA LYS A 32 -4.74 -1.57 17.59
C LYS A 32 -5.78 -2.63 17.25
N SER A 33 -6.02 -2.87 15.95
CA SER A 33 -6.97 -3.89 15.50
C SER A 33 -6.57 -5.30 15.94
N ALA A 34 -5.28 -5.61 15.95
CA ALA A 34 -4.78 -6.90 16.43
C ALA A 34 -4.94 -7.04 17.95
N LEU A 35 -4.63 -5.98 18.72
CA LEU A 35 -4.78 -5.98 20.18
C LEU A 35 -6.24 -6.05 20.60
N LEU A 36 -7.15 -5.38 19.90
CA LEU A 36 -8.59 -5.50 20.18
C LEU A 36 -9.08 -6.94 20.00
N ARG A 37 -8.64 -7.65 18.95
CA ARG A 37 -8.96 -9.09 18.79
C ARG A 37 -8.38 -9.92 19.93
N PHE A 38 -7.15 -9.62 20.36
CA PHE A 38 -6.51 -10.30 21.48
C PHE A 38 -7.29 -10.09 22.79
N PHE A 39 -7.73 -8.87 23.07
CA PHE A 39 -8.52 -8.59 24.27
C PHE A 39 -9.90 -9.21 24.23
N ASN A 40 -10.55 -9.22 23.06
CA ASN A 40 -11.89 -9.79 22.88
C ASN A 40 -11.91 -11.35 22.91
N TYR A 41 -10.75 -12.00 22.71
CA TYR A 41 -10.65 -13.45 22.82
C TYR A 41 -10.78 -13.94 24.25
N TYR A 42 -10.33 -13.14 25.20
CA TYR A 42 -10.44 -13.44 26.62
C TYR A 42 -11.66 -12.71 27.23
N ASN A 43 -12.28 -13.36 28.22
CA ASN A 43 -13.37 -12.72 28.94
C ASN A 43 -12.87 -11.50 29.77
N GLU A 44 -13.79 -10.65 30.19
CA GLU A 44 -13.47 -9.41 30.91
C GLU A 44 -12.79 -9.62 32.26
N GLU A 45 -12.91 -10.80 32.86
CA GLU A 45 -12.31 -11.15 34.13
C GLU A 45 -10.86 -11.64 33.99
N THR A 46 -10.43 -11.98 32.79
CA THR A 46 -9.09 -12.51 32.54
C THR A 46 -8.02 -11.48 32.72
N ASN A 47 -7.09 -11.73 33.63
CA ASN A 47 -5.93 -10.87 33.81
C ASN A 47 -4.88 -11.11 32.74
N ILE A 48 -4.90 -10.27 31.69
CA ILE A 48 -4.02 -10.37 30.51
C ILE A 48 -2.52 -10.37 30.91
N LYS A 49 -2.14 -9.67 31.98
CA LYS A 49 -0.76 -9.63 32.45
C LYS A 49 -0.30 -11.01 32.99
N LYS A 50 -1.21 -11.82 33.52
CA LYS A 50 -0.92 -13.13 34.13
C LYS A 50 -1.03 -14.30 33.14
N LEU A 51 -1.40 -14.07 31.89
CA LEU A 51 -1.44 -15.12 30.88
C LEU A 51 -0.05 -15.74 30.71
N LYS A 52 -0.02 -17.06 30.64
CA LYS A 52 1.19 -17.81 30.28
C LYS A 52 1.44 -17.71 28.78
N GLU A 53 2.66 -17.95 28.35
CA GLU A 53 2.97 -18.00 26.91
C GLU A 53 2.11 -18.99 26.15
N GLU A 54 1.75 -20.10 26.78
CA GLU A 54 0.87 -21.14 26.23
C GLU A 54 -0.54 -20.60 25.89
N ASP A 55 -1.12 -19.75 26.76
CA ASP A 55 -2.41 -19.13 26.53
C ASP A 55 -2.33 -18.21 25.30
N ILE A 56 -1.23 -17.44 25.18
CA ILE A 56 -1.01 -16.56 24.04
C ILE A 56 -0.83 -17.36 22.75
N ILE A 57 -0.14 -18.50 22.79
CA ILE A 57 0.03 -19.41 21.65
C ILE A 57 -1.33 -19.95 21.22
N ASN A 58 -2.20 -20.35 22.17
CA ASN A 58 -3.54 -20.83 21.88
C ASN A 58 -4.37 -19.77 21.16
N PHE A 59 -4.35 -18.51 21.66
CA PHE A 59 -4.99 -17.41 20.92
C PHE A 59 -4.44 -17.25 19.50
N VAL A 60 -3.12 -17.27 19.34
CA VAL A 60 -2.49 -17.11 18.03
C VAL A 60 -2.86 -18.24 17.08
N ASN A 61 -2.94 -19.48 17.58
CA ASN A 61 -3.36 -20.61 16.80
C ASN A 61 -4.83 -20.50 16.36
N ASP A 62 -5.72 -20.14 17.26
CA ASP A 62 -7.15 -20.02 16.97
C ASP A 62 -7.43 -18.84 16.03
N GLU A 63 -6.91 -17.65 16.36
CA GLU A 63 -7.23 -16.43 15.63
C GLU A 63 -6.53 -16.32 14.27
N TYR A 64 -5.36 -16.93 14.11
CA TYR A 64 -4.57 -16.75 12.88
C TYR A 64 -4.33 -18.03 12.10
N ILE A 65 -4.04 -19.17 12.75
CA ILE A 65 -3.69 -20.41 12.07
C ILE A 65 -4.97 -21.14 11.66
N LYS A 66 -5.84 -21.50 12.60
CA LYS A 66 -7.12 -22.19 12.32
C LYS A 66 -8.04 -21.32 11.45
N ALA A 67 -8.05 -19.99 11.66
CA ALA A 67 -8.79 -19.06 10.82
C ALA A 67 -8.14 -18.81 9.45
N ASN A 68 -7.06 -19.50 9.10
CA ASN A 68 -6.35 -19.44 7.81
C ASN A 68 -6.00 -17.99 7.37
N LYS A 69 -5.63 -17.13 8.32
CA LYS A 69 -5.25 -15.74 8.01
C LYS A 69 -3.87 -15.69 7.35
N CYS A 70 -3.67 -14.71 6.45
CA CYS A 70 -2.42 -14.60 5.74
C CYS A 70 -1.24 -14.31 6.70
N LYS A 71 -0.04 -14.79 6.33
CA LYS A 71 1.19 -14.66 7.12
C LYS A 71 1.54 -13.22 7.52
N ALA A 72 1.19 -12.23 6.71
CA ALA A 72 1.41 -10.82 7.04
C ALA A 72 0.52 -10.37 8.21
N THR A 73 -0.75 -10.81 8.23
CA THR A 73 -1.69 -10.54 9.32
C THR A 73 -1.24 -11.23 10.61
N TYR A 74 -0.82 -12.49 10.52
CA TYR A 74 -0.19 -13.23 11.62
C TYR A 74 1.01 -12.46 12.21
N ASN A 75 1.98 -12.09 11.37
CA ASN A 75 3.17 -11.37 11.82
C ASN A 75 2.83 -10.03 12.49
N THR A 76 1.84 -9.33 11.97
CA THR A 76 1.36 -8.07 12.57
C THR A 76 0.75 -8.32 13.96
N GLY A 77 -0.05 -9.37 14.11
CA GLY A 77 -0.66 -9.76 15.37
C GLY A 77 0.37 -10.13 16.43
N VAL A 78 1.28 -11.03 16.08
CA VAL A 78 2.36 -11.46 16.98
C VAL A 78 3.25 -10.28 17.39
N ALA A 79 3.59 -9.38 16.45
CA ALA A 79 4.39 -8.21 16.75
C ALA A 79 3.66 -7.21 17.68
N ALA A 80 2.34 -7.04 17.51
CA ALA A 80 1.52 -6.18 18.36
C ALA A 80 1.45 -6.72 19.79
N ILE A 81 1.22 -8.03 19.96
CA ILE A 81 1.17 -8.68 21.27
C ILE A 81 2.53 -8.60 21.99
N ARG A 82 3.63 -8.89 21.28
CA ARG A 82 4.97 -8.74 21.86
C ARG A 82 5.24 -7.32 22.33
N LEU A 83 4.84 -6.32 21.53
CA LEU A 83 5.02 -4.93 21.90
C LEU A 83 4.16 -4.56 23.11
N LEU A 84 2.92 -5.04 23.20
CA LEU A 84 2.05 -4.86 24.35
C LEU A 84 2.72 -5.37 25.64
N TYR A 85 3.17 -6.62 25.62
CA TYR A 85 3.79 -7.24 26.80
C TYR A 85 5.07 -6.53 27.22
N LEU A 86 5.90 -6.16 26.26
CA LEU A 86 7.14 -5.41 26.54
C LEU A 86 6.86 -4.04 27.14
N VAL A 87 5.97 -3.25 26.52
CA VAL A 87 5.77 -1.83 26.89
C VAL A 87 4.88 -1.67 28.13
N CYS A 88 3.87 -2.53 28.28
CA CYS A 88 2.90 -2.39 29.36
C CYS A 88 3.26 -3.20 30.61
N PHE A 89 3.93 -4.33 30.45
CA PHE A 89 4.19 -5.26 31.55
C PHE A 89 5.67 -5.52 31.81
N ASN A 90 6.57 -5.00 30.96
CA ASN A 90 8.01 -5.28 30.97
C ASN A 90 8.33 -6.78 30.86
N ILE A 91 7.54 -7.50 30.06
CA ILE A 91 7.69 -8.92 29.80
C ILE A 91 8.14 -9.12 28.35
N THR A 92 9.23 -9.85 28.15
CA THR A 92 9.69 -10.23 26.81
C THR A 92 9.21 -11.64 26.49
N LEU A 93 8.28 -11.77 25.54
CA LEU A 93 7.79 -13.06 25.08
C LEU A 93 8.84 -13.79 24.23
N ASN A 94 8.93 -15.09 24.42
CA ASN A 94 9.91 -15.93 23.74
C ASN A 94 9.64 -15.96 22.21
N LYS A 95 10.66 -15.55 21.44
CA LYS A 95 10.57 -15.52 19.96
C LYS A 95 10.58 -16.91 19.33
N ILE A 96 11.07 -17.92 20.04
CA ILE A 96 11.08 -19.31 19.57
C ILE A 96 9.67 -19.88 19.66
N LEU A 97 8.95 -19.61 20.75
CA LEU A 97 7.59 -20.11 20.97
C LEU A 97 6.54 -19.36 20.14
N LEU A 98 6.77 -18.08 19.86
CA LEU A 98 5.94 -17.25 19.02
C LEU A 98 6.75 -16.73 17.79
N PRO A 99 7.15 -17.59 16.85
CA PRO A 99 8.00 -17.18 15.75
C PRO A 99 7.25 -16.24 14.78
N SER A 100 8.00 -15.38 14.10
CA SER A 100 7.46 -14.67 12.93
C SER A 100 7.43 -15.64 11.74
N SER A 101 6.32 -15.70 11.02
CA SER A 101 6.22 -16.54 9.82
C SER A 101 7.03 -15.96 8.68
N LYS A 102 7.83 -16.80 8.02
CA LYS A 102 8.60 -16.39 6.83
C LYS A 102 7.64 -16.03 5.70
N LEU A 103 7.70 -14.78 5.26
CA LEU A 103 6.94 -14.31 4.10
C LEU A 103 7.61 -14.84 2.82
N ILE A 104 6.86 -15.59 2.03
CA ILE A 104 7.30 -15.97 0.69
C ILE A 104 7.03 -14.76 -0.20
N LYS A 105 8.08 -14.18 -0.79
CA LYS A 105 7.93 -13.14 -1.81
C LYS A 105 7.30 -13.79 -3.04
N ARG A 106 6.03 -13.49 -3.29
CA ARG A 106 5.37 -13.92 -4.54
C ARG A 106 5.79 -12.98 -5.66
N VAL A 107 5.94 -13.54 -6.86
CA VAL A 107 6.13 -12.74 -8.06
C VAL A 107 4.87 -11.87 -8.24
N PRO A 108 5.02 -10.56 -8.41
CA PRO A 108 3.88 -9.68 -8.59
C PRO A 108 3.09 -10.03 -9.84
N THR A 109 1.76 -10.06 -9.73
CA THR A 109 0.88 -10.14 -10.89
C THR A 109 0.74 -8.75 -11.50
N ILE A 110 1.03 -8.64 -12.77
CA ILE A 110 0.90 -7.38 -13.53
C ILE A 110 -0.40 -7.40 -14.34
N LEU A 111 -0.95 -6.22 -14.59
CA LEU A 111 -2.04 -6.06 -15.57
C LEU A 111 -1.41 -6.02 -16.96
N PRO A 112 -1.79 -6.93 -17.90
CA PRO A 112 -1.32 -6.88 -19.29
C PRO A 112 -1.70 -5.57 -19.96
N ARG A 113 -0.84 -5.11 -20.89
CA ARG A 113 -1.03 -3.82 -21.56
C ARG A 113 -2.30 -3.78 -22.43
N ASP A 114 -2.55 -4.83 -23.17
CA ASP A 114 -3.75 -4.96 -24.00
C ASP A 114 -5.02 -4.81 -23.17
N LYS A 115 -5.11 -5.50 -22.03
CA LYS A 115 -6.20 -5.34 -21.06
C LYS A 115 -6.28 -3.93 -20.51
N PHE A 116 -5.14 -3.32 -20.17
CA PHE A 116 -5.12 -1.93 -19.71
C PHE A 116 -5.66 -0.98 -20.79
N LEU A 117 -5.27 -1.15 -22.06
CA LEU A 117 -5.75 -0.32 -23.17
C LEU A 117 -7.26 -0.47 -23.37
N ILE A 118 -7.80 -1.68 -23.26
CA ILE A 118 -9.26 -1.91 -23.33
C ILE A 118 -9.96 -1.15 -22.20
N ILE A 119 -9.47 -1.27 -20.96
CA ILE A 119 -10.05 -0.60 -19.80
C ILE A 119 -10.02 0.92 -19.97
N ILE A 120 -8.86 1.49 -20.34
CA ILE A 120 -8.69 2.95 -20.39
C ILE A 120 -9.50 3.57 -21.55
N ASN A 121 -9.67 2.86 -22.65
CA ASN A 121 -10.46 3.33 -23.79
C ASN A 121 -11.96 3.34 -23.47
N ASN A 122 -12.46 2.31 -22.79
CA ASN A 122 -13.87 2.19 -22.43
C ASN A 122 -14.27 2.99 -21.18
N GLU A 123 -13.31 3.48 -20.37
CA GLU A 123 -13.62 4.33 -19.22
C GLU A 123 -14.13 5.70 -19.70
N GLU A 124 -15.27 6.14 -19.21
CA GLU A 124 -15.85 7.43 -19.59
C GLU A 124 -15.39 8.59 -18.70
N SER A 125 -15.15 8.28 -17.42
CA SER A 125 -14.75 9.29 -16.44
C SER A 125 -13.30 9.71 -16.61
N LEU A 126 -13.07 10.98 -16.96
CA LEU A 126 -11.71 11.53 -16.98
C LEU A 126 -10.97 11.39 -15.65
N LYS A 127 -11.67 11.51 -14.53
CA LYS A 127 -11.10 11.34 -13.21
C LYS A 127 -10.54 9.93 -13.04
N HIS A 128 -11.30 8.93 -13.42
CA HIS A 128 -10.90 7.53 -13.33
C HIS A 128 -9.76 7.21 -14.31
N LYS A 129 -9.83 7.73 -15.54
CA LYS A 129 -8.70 7.64 -16.49
C LYS A 129 -7.42 8.19 -15.88
N CYS A 130 -7.48 9.35 -15.22
CA CYS A 130 -6.31 9.95 -14.58
C CYS A 130 -5.74 9.07 -13.46
N TRP A 131 -6.59 8.40 -12.65
CA TRP A 131 -6.11 7.49 -11.62
C TRP A 131 -5.34 6.30 -12.19
N LEU A 132 -5.92 5.68 -13.21
CA LEU A 132 -5.34 4.51 -13.86
C LEU A 132 -4.00 4.84 -14.54
N ILE A 133 -3.97 5.94 -15.32
CA ILE A 133 -2.78 6.31 -16.10
C ILE A 133 -1.62 6.78 -15.20
N LEU A 134 -1.89 7.46 -14.08
CA LEU A 134 -0.87 7.86 -13.12
C LEU A 134 -0.18 6.66 -12.48
N SER A 135 -0.91 5.58 -12.21
CA SER A 135 -0.30 4.38 -11.67
C SER A 135 0.40 3.54 -12.74
N PHE A 136 -0.22 3.40 -13.94
CA PHE A 136 0.32 2.57 -15.02
C PHE A 136 1.48 3.23 -15.77
N CYS A 137 1.45 4.54 -16.00
CA CYS A 137 2.46 5.24 -16.78
C CYS A 137 3.52 5.99 -15.96
N SER A 138 3.25 6.23 -14.67
CA SER A 138 4.16 6.95 -13.78
C SER A 138 4.50 6.19 -12.49
N GLY A 139 3.94 5.01 -12.30
CA GLY A 139 4.26 4.09 -11.21
C GLY A 139 3.84 4.55 -9.80
N LEU A 140 2.79 5.38 -9.68
CA LEU A 140 2.32 5.87 -8.40
C LEU A 140 1.60 4.78 -7.60
N ARG A 141 1.78 4.82 -6.27
CA ARG A 141 0.92 4.05 -5.34
C ARG A 141 -0.45 4.71 -5.23
N VAL A 142 -1.47 3.94 -4.85
CA VAL A 142 -2.84 4.46 -4.70
C VAL A 142 -2.93 5.68 -3.79
N ASP A 143 -2.24 5.67 -2.65
CA ASP A 143 -2.21 6.79 -1.71
C ASP A 143 -1.47 8.02 -2.30
N GLU A 144 -0.51 7.81 -3.19
CA GLU A 144 0.21 8.86 -3.90
C GLU A 144 -0.66 9.47 -5.00
N VAL A 145 -1.38 8.64 -5.77
CA VAL A 145 -2.36 9.11 -6.76
C VAL A 145 -3.40 10.03 -6.10
N ALA A 146 -3.94 9.64 -4.95
CA ALA A 146 -4.92 10.44 -4.22
C ALA A 146 -4.38 11.80 -3.77
N LYS A 147 -3.06 11.94 -3.60
CA LYS A 147 -2.39 13.12 -3.03
C LYS A 147 -1.70 14.02 -4.06
N VAL A 148 -1.75 13.67 -5.35
CA VAL A 148 -1.12 14.51 -6.40
C VAL A 148 -1.71 15.91 -6.36
N LYS A 149 -0.83 16.91 -6.43
CA LYS A 149 -1.18 18.31 -6.56
C LYS A 149 -0.83 18.84 -7.95
N VAL A 150 -1.54 19.88 -8.38
CA VAL A 150 -1.25 20.54 -9.66
C VAL A 150 0.19 21.08 -9.68
N GLU A 151 0.67 21.61 -8.55
CA GLU A 151 2.01 22.17 -8.40
C GLU A 151 3.13 21.13 -8.48
N ASP A 152 2.80 19.86 -8.29
CA ASP A 152 3.76 18.75 -8.39
C ASP A 152 4.05 18.35 -9.85
N ILE A 153 3.26 18.85 -10.80
CA ILE A 153 3.33 18.51 -12.23
C ILE A 153 4.27 19.47 -12.95
N ASN A 154 5.45 18.98 -13.34
CA ASN A 154 6.35 19.71 -14.24
C ASN A 154 6.19 19.17 -15.67
N SER A 155 5.29 19.78 -16.43
CA SER A 155 5.01 19.35 -17.80
C SER A 155 6.12 19.66 -18.80
N LYS A 156 7.02 20.63 -18.51
CA LYS A 156 8.17 20.96 -19.36
C LYS A 156 9.29 19.92 -19.24
N GLU A 157 9.51 19.42 -18.04
CA GLU A 157 10.55 18.42 -17.77
C GLU A 157 10.00 16.97 -17.78
N HIS A 158 8.73 16.77 -18.07
CA HIS A 158 8.07 15.45 -18.03
C HIS A 158 8.26 14.73 -16.68
N LYS A 159 8.20 15.49 -15.59
CA LYS A 159 8.41 14.99 -14.23
C LYS A 159 7.21 15.26 -13.34
N LEU A 160 6.95 14.32 -12.44
CA LEU A 160 5.99 14.46 -11.36
C LEU A 160 6.72 14.31 -10.03
N LYS A 161 6.59 15.31 -9.17
CA LYS A 161 7.07 15.24 -7.79
C LYS A 161 6.10 14.41 -6.96
N VAL A 162 6.60 13.47 -6.18
CA VAL A 162 5.81 12.56 -5.36
C VAL A 162 6.35 12.53 -3.95
N LEU A 163 5.49 12.74 -2.97
CA LEU A 163 5.81 12.57 -1.57
C LEU A 163 5.61 11.11 -1.15
N GLY A 164 6.70 10.42 -0.87
CA GLY A 164 6.70 9.03 -0.43
C GLY A 164 6.52 8.87 1.08
N LYS A 165 6.69 7.63 1.54
CA LYS A 165 6.64 7.29 2.97
C LYS A 165 7.73 8.04 3.73
N GLY A 166 7.34 8.66 4.86
CA GLY A 166 8.26 9.46 5.68
C GLY A 166 8.58 10.84 5.09
N ASN A 167 7.70 11.37 4.26
CA ASN A 167 7.84 12.71 3.64
C ASN A 167 9.07 12.84 2.72
N LYS A 168 9.61 11.71 2.23
CA LYS A 168 10.72 11.74 1.27
C LYS A 168 10.20 12.09 -0.11
N GLU A 169 10.74 13.14 -0.69
CA GLU A 169 10.46 13.56 -2.06
C GLU A 169 11.17 12.65 -3.07
N ARG A 170 10.51 12.37 -4.16
CA ARG A 170 11.10 11.76 -5.34
C ARG A 170 10.44 12.28 -6.61
N TYR A 171 11.09 12.06 -7.73
CA TYR A 171 10.53 12.37 -9.04
C TYR A 171 10.28 11.09 -9.83
N THR A 172 9.19 11.07 -10.57
CA THR A 172 8.89 10.01 -11.55
C THR A 172 8.59 10.62 -12.91
N ILE A 173 8.60 9.80 -13.95
CA ILE A 173 8.30 10.24 -15.31
C ILE A 173 6.82 10.57 -15.46
N LEU A 174 6.52 11.52 -16.32
CA LEU A 174 5.17 11.92 -16.69
C LEU A 174 5.07 11.98 -18.23
N PRO A 175 4.69 10.89 -18.90
CA PRO A 175 4.58 10.84 -20.36
C PRO A 175 3.56 11.84 -20.91
N ASP A 176 3.75 12.27 -22.16
CA ASP A 176 2.89 13.25 -22.84
C ASP A 176 1.41 12.90 -22.78
N ILE A 177 1.07 11.65 -22.99
CA ILE A 177 -0.33 11.21 -22.93
C ILE A 177 -0.92 11.45 -21.54
N THR A 178 -0.12 11.23 -20.47
CA THR A 178 -0.54 11.51 -19.11
C THR A 178 -0.72 13.01 -18.89
N ILE A 179 0.25 13.83 -19.34
CA ILE A 179 0.17 15.31 -19.23
C ILE A 179 -1.08 15.83 -19.93
N LYS A 180 -1.35 15.39 -21.18
CA LYS A 180 -2.54 15.79 -21.95
C LYS A 180 -3.85 15.44 -21.22
N LEU A 181 -3.94 14.25 -20.64
CA LEU A 181 -5.12 13.81 -19.92
C LEU A 181 -5.33 14.58 -18.62
N LEU A 182 -4.26 14.80 -17.84
CA LEU A 182 -4.33 15.58 -16.61
C LEU A 182 -4.71 17.04 -16.89
N ARG A 183 -4.15 17.65 -17.94
CA ARG A 183 -4.51 19.00 -18.37
C ARG A 183 -5.99 19.10 -18.75
N LEU A 184 -6.49 18.16 -19.54
CA LEU A 184 -7.90 18.11 -19.91
C LEU A 184 -8.80 18.00 -18.68
N TYR A 185 -8.43 17.14 -17.74
CA TYR A 185 -9.15 17.00 -16.47
C TYR A 185 -9.18 18.30 -15.67
N CYS A 186 -8.01 18.96 -15.52
CA CYS A 186 -7.91 20.23 -14.81
C CYS A 186 -8.81 21.31 -15.44
N ILE A 187 -8.79 21.44 -16.78
CA ILE A 187 -9.61 22.40 -17.51
C ILE A 187 -11.09 22.13 -17.24
N ARG A 188 -11.55 20.88 -17.44
CA ARG A 188 -12.97 20.51 -17.28
C ARG A 188 -13.49 20.66 -15.85
N LYS A 189 -12.62 20.51 -14.86
CA LYS A 189 -12.96 20.65 -13.43
C LYS A 189 -12.60 22.01 -12.83
N ASN A 190 -12.06 22.92 -13.64
CA ASN A 190 -11.57 24.24 -13.21
C ASN A 190 -10.59 24.16 -12.02
N ILE A 191 -9.69 23.16 -12.03
CA ILE A 191 -8.68 22.98 -11.00
C ILE A 191 -7.41 23.66 -11.45
N ARG A 192 -6.98 24.68 -10.71
CA ARG A 192 -5.77 25.47 -11.04
C ARG A 192 -4.64 25.25 -10.04
N THR A 193 -4.95 24.92 -8.81
CA THR A 193 -4.01 24.74 -7.70
C THR A 193 -4.52 23.68 -6.72
N GLY A 194 -3.63 23.17 -5.86
CA GLY A 194 -3.97 22.23 -4.81
C GLY A 194 -4.11 20.79 -5.31
N TYR A 195 -4.89 20.00 -4.59
CA TYR A 195 -5.07 18.59 -4.93
C TYR A 195 -5.77 18.40 -6.26
N LEU A 196 -5.14 17.56 -7.13
CA LEU A 196 -5.71 17.21 -8.43
C LEU A 196 -7.05 16.47 -8.29
N PHE A 197 -7.19 15.66 -7.23
CA PHE A 197 -8.39 14.92 -6.92
C PHE A 197 -8.88 15.31 -5.52
N PRO A 198 -9.56 16.44 -5.37
CA PRO A 198 -10.06 16.87 -4.06
C PRO A 198 -11.12 15.91 -3.52
N GLY A 199 -11.17 15.78 -2.20
CA GLY A 199 -12.21 15.09 -1.46
C GLY A 199 -13.54 15.87 -1.46
N SER A 200 -14.52 15.40 -0.69
CA SER A 200 -15.88 15.93 -0.68
C SER A 200 -15.96 17.43 -0.37
N ASN A 201 -15.03 17.98 0.41
CA ASN A 201 -15.00 19.39 0.81
C ASN A 201 -14.04 20.24 -0.04
N ASN A 202 -13.61 19.79 -1.20
CA ASN A 202 -12.68 20.44 -2.14
C ASN A 202 -11.32 20.89 -1.58
N LYS A 203 -11.10 20.83 -0.27
CA LYS A 203 -9.84 21.21 0.42
C LYS A 203 -9.07 20.03 0.97
N GLU A 204 -9.73 18.90 1.15
CA GLU A 204 -9.12 17.70 1.74
C GLU A 204 -8.62 16.72 0.68
N VAL A 205 -7.67 15.89 1.08
CA VAL A 205 -7.19 14.78 0.27
C VAL A 205 -8.33 13.77 0.08
N MET A 206 -8.52 13.32 -1.15
CA MET A 206 -9.44 12.22 -1.44
C MET A 206 -9.00 10.94 -0.70
N ASN A 207 -9.97 10.18 -0.18
CA ASN A 207 -9.70 8.89 0.42
C ASN A 207 -9.26 7.87 -0.66
N SER A 208 -8.06 7.32 -0.53
CA SER A 208 -7.54 6.32 -1.47
C SER A 208 -8.39 5.04 -1.56
N LYS A 209 -9.22 4.74 -0.54
CA LYS A 209 -10.21 3.65 -0.61
C LYS A 209 -11.19 3.83 -1.77
N THR A 210 -11.52 5.07 -2.14
CA THR A 210 -12.39 5.35 -3.30
C THR A 210 -11.79 4.78 -4.59
N ILE A 211 -10.48 4.95 -4.80
CA ILE A 211 -9.76 4.41 -5.96
C ILE A 211 -9.74 2.87 -5.91
N ILE A 212 -9.51 2.30 -4.72
CA ILE A 212 -9.48 0.84 -4.54
C ILE A 212 -10.86 0.23 -4.84
N ASN A 213 -11.92 0.83 -4.30
CA ASN A 213 -13.30 0.37 -4.53
C ASN A 213 -13.66 0.45 -6.02
N TYR A 214 -13.32 1.56 -6.68
CA TYR A 214 -13.51 1.70 -8.12
C TYR A 214 -12.74 0.60 -8.90
N PHE A 215 -11.49 0.33 -8.55
CA PHE A 215 -10.72 -0.72 -9.22
C PHE A 215 -11.29 -2.12 -8.97
N SER A 216 -11.98 -2.33 -7.83
CA SER A 216 -12.69 -3.60 -7.56
C SER A 216 -13.87 -3.80 -8.52
N VAL A 217 -14.54 -2.73 -8.94
CA VAL A 217 -15.59 -2.78 -9.97
C VAL A 217 -14.96 -3.14 -11.32
N ILE A 218 -13.91 -2.44 -11.76
CA ILE A 218 -13.16 -2.78 -12.98
C ILE A 218 -12.75 -4.26 -13.00
N LYS A 219 -12.32 -4.77 -11.85
CA LYS A 219 -11.89 -6.17 -11.73
C LYS A 219 -13.00 -7.16 -12.10
N VAL A 220 -14.22 -6.86 -11.69
CA VAL A 220 -15.41 -7.66 -12.01
C VAL A 220 -15.80 -7.47 -13.47
N ASP A 221 -15.92 -6.23 -13.93
CA ASP A 221 -16.42 -5.89 -15.28
C ASP A 221 -15.53 -6.46 -16.39
N TYR A 222 -14.23 -6.50 -16.17
CA TYR A 222 -13.25 -7.01 -17.14
C TYR A 222 -12.73 -8.41 -16.82
N ASN A 223 -13.37 -9.12 -15.89
CA ASN A 223 -12.99 -10.48 -15.46
C ASN A 223 -11.48 -10.64 -15.24
N LEU A 224 -10.91 -9.73 -14.46
CA LEU A 224 -9.48 -9.77 -14.14
C LEU A 224 -9.18 -10.82 -13.09
N ASP A 225 -7.97 -11.41 -13.15
CA ASP A 225 -7.48 -12.37 -12.15
C ASP A 225 -7.60 -11.82 -10.72
N ASN A 226 -7.93 -12.70 -9.78
CA ASN A 226 -8.12 -12.35 -8.38
C ASN A 226 -6.88 -11.74 -7.72
N ASN A 227 -5.69 -12.01 -8.20
CA ASN A 227 -4.43 -11.46 -7.72
C ASN A 227 -4.14 -10.04 -8.27
N ILE A 228 -4.89 -9.58 -9.28
CA ILE A 228 -4.76 -8.22 -9.83
C ILE A 228 -5.42 -7.24 -8.86
N SER A 229 -4.72 -6.18 -8.54
CA SER A 229 -5.14 -5.06 -7.72
C SER A 229 -4.71 -3.74 -8.35
N PHE A 230 -5.16 -2.60 -7.81
CA PHE A 230 -4.66 -1.30 -8.28
C PHE A 230 -3.13 -1.21 -8.24
N HIS A 231 -2.47 -1.90 -7.30
CA HIS A 231 -1.01 -1.94 -7.21
C HIS A 231 -0.36 -2.68 -8.39
N SER A 232 -1.10 -3.58 -9.04
CA SER A 232 -0.64 -4.28 -10.25
C SER A 232 -0.38 -3.35 -11.43
N LEU A 233 -1.01 -2.16 -11.47
CA LEU A 233 -0.71 -1.10 -12.44
C LEU A 233 0.72 -0.58 -12.27
N ARG A 234 1.13 -0.34 -11.03
CA ARG A 234 2.51 0.07 -10.73
C ARG A 234 3.51 -1.06 -10.98
N HIS A 235 3.13 -2.30 -10.73
CA HIS A 235 3.97 -3.46 -11.12
C HIS A 235 4.15 -3.54 -12.64
N ALA A 236 3.08 -3.28 -13.39
CA ALA A 236 3.14 -3.20 -14.85
C ALA A 236 4.09 -2.07 -15.31
N PHE A 237 3.96 -0.86 -14.73
CA PHE A 237 4.90 0.23 -15.01
C PHE A 237 6.36 -0.21 -14.84
N ALA A 238 6.68 -0.79 -13.70
CA ALA A 238 8.05 -1.21 -13.38
C ALA A 238 8.58 -2.26 -14.36
N THR A 239 7.75 -3.25 -14.70
CA THR A 239 8.12 -4.33 -15.62
C THR A 239 8.29 -3.79 -17.04
N TYR A 240 7.36 -2.99 -17.54
CA TYR A 240 7.45 -2.43 -18.90
C TYR A 240 8.59 -1.42 -19.03
N TYR A 241 8.86 -0.62 -18.01
CA TYR A 241 9.99 0.30 -18.02
C TYR A 241 11.31 -0.44 -18.21
N LEU A 242 11.54 -1.54 -17.48
CA LEU A 242 12.75 -2.35 -17.63
C LEU A 242 12.77 -3.15 -18.93
N ALA A 243 11.64 -3.70 -19.38
CA ALA A 243 11.54 -4.42 -20.65
C ALA A 243 11.85 -3.54 -21.86
N ASN A 244 11.64 -2.22 -21.74
CA ASN A 244 12.00 -1.22 -22.75
C ASN A 244 13.42 -0.64 -22.56
N GLY A 245 14.30 -1.32 -21.81
CA GLY A 245 15.71 -0.91 -21.64
C GLY A 245 15.92 0.16 -20.59
N GLY A 246 14.93 0.45 -19.75
CA GLY A 246 15.07 1.42 -18.66
C GLY A 246 16.08 0.96 -17.59
N SER A 247 16.78 1.91 -16.98
CA SER A 247 17.77 1.62 -15.94
C SER A 247 17.09 1.15 -14.63
N LEU A 248 17.61 0.06 -14.04
CA LEU A 248 17.14 -0.44 -12.73
C LEU A 248 17.32 0.59 -11.62
N LEU A 249 18.42 1.35 -11.61
CA LEU A 249 18.68 2.39 -10.62
C LEU A 249 17.72 3.57 -10.78
N ALA A 250 17.42 3.97 -12.02
CA ALA A 250 16.43 5.01 -12.29
C ALA A 250 15.04 4.54 -11.84
N LEU A 251 14.67 3.30 -12.12
CA LEU A 251 13.40 2.71 -11.66
C LEU A 251 13.31 2.67 -10.13
N GLN A 252 14.38 2.26 -9.45
CA GLN A 252 14.43 2.27 -7.98
C GLN A 252 14.15 3.67 -7.43
N SER A 253 14.79 4.68 -7.97
CA SER A 253 14.59 6.09 -7.60
C SER A 253 13.15 6.53 -7.85
N MET A 254 12.61 6.31 -9.05
CA MET A 254 11.24 6.65 -9.42
C MET A 254 10.19 5.95 -8.55
N LEU A 255 10.43 4.71 -8.15
CA LEU A 255 9.53 3.97 -7.28
C LEU A 255 9.72 4.34 -5.80
N GLY A 256 10.84 4.96 -5.41
CA GLY A 256 11.18 5.27 -4.02
C GLY A 256 11.35 4.00 -3.17
N HIS A 257 12.03 3.00 -3.71
CA HIS A 257 12.40 1.80 -2.99
C HIS A 257 13.73 2.04 -2.25
N THR A 258 13.72 1.86 -0.94
CA THR A 258 14.93 1.99 -0.10
C THR A 258 15.86 0.79 -0.25
N ASP A 259 15.33 -0.37 -0.66
CA ASP A 259 16.07 -1.61 -0.87
C ASP A 259 15.99 -2.00 -2.35
N LEU A 260 17.16 -2.18 -2.98
CA LEU A 260 17.29 -2.58 -4.38
C LEU A 260 16.63 -3.95 -4.64
N ASN A 261 16.67 -4.85 -3.67
CA ASN A 261 16.03 -6.17 -3.76
C ASN A 261 14.51 -6.12 -3.99
N THR A 262 13.87 -5.00 -3.68
CA THR A 262 12.46 -4.78 -4.03
C THR A 262 12.25 -4.44 -5.49
N THR A 263 13.28 -3.97 -6.18
CA THR A 263 13.23 -3.58 -7.60
C THR A 263 13.73 -4.70 -8.51
N THR A 264 14.67 -5.52 -8.04
CA THR A 264 15.22 -6.65 -8.84
C THR A 264 14.18 -7.68 -9.24
N ILE A 265 13.07 -7.80 -8.50
CA ILE A 265 11.96 -8.70 -8.84
C ILE A 265 11.38 -8.39 -10.23
N TYR A 266 11.42 -7.12 -10.65
CA TYR A 266 10.92 -6.70 -11.97
C TYR A 266 11.90 -7.03 -13.09
N LEU A 267 13.18 -7.23 -12.78
CA LEU A 267 14.18 -7.62 -13.78
C LEU A 267 13.86 -9.00 -14.35
N HIS A 268 13.56 -9.95 -13.46
CA HIS A 268 13.14 -11.30 -13.86
C HIS A 268 11.83 -11.30 -14.65
N LEU A 269 10.88 -10.43 -14.24
CA LEU A 269 9.63 -10.26 -14.98
C LEU A 269 9.88 -9.67 -16.37
N ALA A 270 10.74 -8.66 -16.49
CA ALA A 270 11.06 -8.01 -17.77
C ALA A 270 11.77 -8.95 -18.76
N GLN A 271 12.65 -9.83 -18.28
CA GLN A 271 13.31 -10.83 -19.12
C GLN A 271 12.33 -11.79 -19.80
N ASN A 272 11.25 -12.15 -19.11
CA ASN A 272 10.19 -13.01 -19.66
C ASN A 272 9.26 -12.27 -20.62
N PHE A 273 9.35 -10.93 -20.69
CA PHE A 273 8.51 -10.08 -21.55
C PHE A 273 9.21 -9.59 -22.82
N ASN A 274 10.38 -10.12 -23.17
CA ASN A 274 11.12 -9.75 -24.38
C ASN A 274 10.34 -9.96 -25.69
N GLU A 275 9.24 -10.72 -25.66
CA GLU A 275 8.32 -10.87 -26.80
C GLU A 275 7.30 -9.71 -26.94
N LEU A 276 7.19 -8.84 -25.93
CA LEU A 276 6.35 -7.64 -25.97
C LEU A 276 7.15 -6.38 -26.33
N ALA A 277 8.31 -6.52 -26.93
CA ALA A 277 9.20 -5.45 -27.38
C ALA A 277 8.62 -4.66 -28.54
N GLY A 278 7.61 -3.89 -28.30
CA GLY A 278 7.01 -2.96 -29.27
C GLY A 278 6.50 -1.69 -28.59
N ILE A 279 6.70 -1.58 -27.29
CA ILE A 279 6.13 -0.50 -26.48
C ILE A 279 7.20 0.54 -26.21
N LYS A 280 7.42 1.42 -27.13
CA LYS A 280 8.11 2.67 -26.82
C LYS A 280 7.19 3.51 -25.95
N TYR A 281 7.64 3.86 -24.74
CA TYR A 281 7.14 5.01 -24.01
C TYR A 281 7.63 6.26 -24.76
N VAL A 282 6.92 6.62 -25.82
CA VAL A 282 7.13 7.86 -26.56
C VAL A 282 6.23 8.92 -25.95
#